data_f1d50faac8be52cebea84eac6aaad5d1
#
_entry.id   f1d50faac8be52cebea84eac6aaad5d1
#
_cell.length_a   1.000
_cell.length_b   1.000
_cell.length_c   1.000
_cell.angle_alpha   90.00
_cell.angle_beta   90.00
_cell.angle_gamma   90.00
#
_symmetry.space_group_name_H-M   'P 1'
#
loop_
_entity.id
_entity.type
_entity.pdbx_description
1 polymer ?
#
loop_
_entity_poly.entity_id
_entity_poly.type
_entity_poly.pdbx_seq_one_letter_code
_entity_poly.pdbx_strand_id
1 'polypeptide(L)'
;MSFRKETLAEGIELYNADCREVLPTLGKVDAVVTDPPYGIGIAANPFRQKHEKKTWDDVVADLSFIPLADCPSIVWGGNYFGLPASQGFYIWDKVQPESFSSAQVEYAWSS
;
A
#
# COMPACT_ATOMS: atom_id res chain seq x y z
N MET A 1 6.52 13.04 -20.19
CA MET A 1 6.72 12.71 -18.78
C MET A 1 7.82 11.67 -18.63
N SER A 2 8.87 11.97 -17.89
CA SER A 2 9.99 11.05 -17.73
C SER A 2 10.07 10.55 -16.29
N PHE A 3 10.27 9.27 -16.15
CA PHE A 3 10.50 8.63 -14.85
C PHE A 3 11.59 7.56 -15.00
N ARG A 4 12.25 7.26 -13.89
CA ARG A 4 13.33 6.30 -13.89
C ARG A 4 12.78 4.88 -13.82
N LYS A 5 13.25 4.06 -14.73
CA LYS A 5 12.92 2.63 -14.78
C LYS A 5 14.20 1.82 -14.77
N GLU A 6 14.22 0.75 -14.00
CA GLU A 6 15.31 -0.22 -14.00
C GLU A 6 14.76 -1.64 -14.16
N THR A 7 15.42 -2.43 -14.97
CA THR A 7 15.15 -3.85 -15.09
C THR A 7 16.14 -4.60 -14.20
N LEU A 8 15.62 -5.22 -13.13
CA LEU A 8 16.46 -5.93 -12.16
C LEU A 8 16.85 -7.31 -12.64
N ALA A 9 15.95 -7.94 -13.37
CA ALA A 9 16.13 -9.25 -13.98
C ALA A 9 15.08 -9.40 -15.08
N GLU A 10 15.17 -10.47 -15.87
CA GLU A 10 14.13 -10.77 -16.85
C GLU A 10 12.76 -10.87 -16.16
N GLY A 11 11.81 -10.08 -16.64
CA GLY A 11 10.45 -10.04 -16.09
C GLY A 11 10.27 -9.23 -14.80
N ILE A 12 11.33 -8.56 -14.31
CA ILE A 12 11.24 -7.73 -13.09
C ILE A 12 11.66 -6.30 -13.41
N GLU A 13 10.72 -5.38 -13.32
CA GLU A 13 10.95 -3.95 -13.56
C GLU A 13 10.63 -3.14 -12.31
N LEU A 14 11.47 -2.17 -12.01
CA LEU A 14 11.30 -1.24 -10.91
C LEU A 14 11.17 0.19 -11.46
N TYR A 15 10.16 0.90 -10.99
CA TYR A 15 9.91 2.29 -11.37
C TYR A 15 10.07 3.21 -10.17
N ASN A 16 10.91 4.21 -10.31
CA ASN A 16 11.02 5.29 -9.33
C ASN A 16 10.25 6.51 -9.85
N ALA A 17 8.97 6.57 -9.49
CA ALA A 17 8.06 7.61 -9.95
C ALA A 17 6.76 7.58 -9.16
N ASP A 18 5.93 8.59 -9.37
CA ASP A 18 4.56 8.57 -8.88
C ASP A 18 3.77 7.48 -9.62
N CYS A 19 3.15 6.58 -8.87
CA CYS A 19 2.42 5.46 -9.46
C CYS A 19 1.26 5.91 -10.36
N ARG A 20 0.69 7.10 -10.13
CA ARG A 20 -0.35 7.66 -10.98
C ARG A 20 0.15 7.99 -12.39
N GLU A 21 1.45 8.20 -12.54
CA GLU A 21 2.09 8.43 -13.83
C GLU A 21 2.49 7.12 -14.50
N VAL A 22 2.90 6.13 -13.72
CA VAL A 22 3.39 4.85 -14.23
C VAL A 22 2.25 3.91 -14.65
N LEU A 23 1.23 3.77 -13.82
CA LEU A 23 0.17 2.79 -14.05
C LEU A 23 -0.49 2.89 -15.42
N PRO A 24 -0.80 4.08 -15.95
CA PRO A 24 -1.40 4.18 -17.28
C PRO A 24 -0.50 3.66 -18.41
N THR A 25 0.81 3.56 -18.17
CA THR A 25 1.78 3.10 -19.17
C THR A 25 1.96 1.58 -19.19
N LEU A 26 1.48 0.87 -18.16
CA LEU A 26 1.73 -0.57 -18.01
C LEU A 26 0.75 -1.44 -18.80
N GLY A 27 -0.38 -0.87 -19.22
CA GLY A 27 -1.44 -1.66 -19.82
C GLY A 27 -2.13 -2.56 -18.79
N LYS A 28 -2.68 -3.68 -19.27
CA LYS A 28 -3.39 -4.62 -18.40
C LYS A 28 -2.42 -5.41 -17.52
N VAL A 29 -2.72 -5.46 -16.23
CA VAL A 29 -1.99 -6.32 -15.28
C VAL A 29 -2.87 -7.47 -14.81
N ASP A 30 -2.25 -8.57 -14.39
CA ASP A 30 -2.97 -9.78 -13.97
C ASP A 30 -3.38 -9.74 -12.51
N ALA A 31 -2.68 -8.98 -11.69
CA ALA A 31 -2.97 -8.82 -10.27
C ALA A 31 -2.34 -7.54 -9.72
N VAL A 32 -2.90 -7.05 -8.62
CA VAL A 32 -2.37 -5.91 -7.87
C VAL A 32 -2.12 -6.32 -6.43
N VAL A 33 -0.93 -6.02 -5.91
CA VAL A 33 -0.62 -6.14 -4.49
C VAL A 33 -0.05 -4.79 -4.06
N THR A 34 -0.70 -4.13 -3.10
CA THR A 34 -0.32 -2.77 -2.72
C THR A 34 -0.46 -2.54 -1.21
N ASP A 35 0.35 -1.62 -0.71
CA ASP A 35 0.35 -1.17 0.68
C ASP A 35 0.39 0.36 0.72
N PRO A 36 -0.75 1.02 0.44
CA PRO A 36 -0.78 2.48 0.37
C PRO A 36 -0.72 3.14 1.75
N PRO A 37 -0.39 4.43 1.84
CA PRO A 37 -0.47 5.16 3.11
C PRO A 37 -1.87 5.12 3.71
N TYR A 38 -1.96 4.81 5.01
CA TYR A 38 -3.26 4.58 5.70
C TYR A 38 -3.90 5.87 6.22
N GLY A 39 -3.16 6.98 6.24
CA GLY A 39 -3.66 8.22 6.81
C GLY A 39 -3.68 8.24 8.34
N ILE A 40 -2.88 7.41 8.99
CA ILE A 40 -2.83 7.28 10.46
C ILE A 40 -1.66 8.04 11.10
N GLY A 41 -0.88 8.77 10.29
CA GLY A 41 0.23 9.59 10.79
C GLY A 41 1.41 8.81 11.32
N ILE A 42 1.58 7.54 10.95
CA ILE A 42 2.68 6.70 11.48
C ILE A 42 4.06 7.24 11.10
N ALA A 43 4.18 7.89 9.94
CA ALA A 43 5.44 8.46 9.48
C ALA A 43 5.90 9.65 10.35
N ALA A 44 4.98 10.29 11.07
CA ALA A 44 5.25 11.39 11.99
C ALA A 44 5.24 10.94 13.46
N ASN A 45 5.11 9.64 13.75
CA ASN A 45 5.00 9.09 15.09
C ASN A 45 6.27 9.43 15.90
N PRO A 46 6.16 10.15 17.05
CA PRO A 46 7.31 10.55 17.85
C PRO A 46 8.08 9.37 18.47
N PHE A 47 7.47 8.20 18.54
CA PHE A 47 8.13 7.00 19.07
C PHE A 47 8.99 6.28 18.03
N ARG A 48 8.93 6.68 16.77
CA ARG A 48 9.80 6.16 15.72
C ARG A 48 11.14 6.87 15.82
N GLN A 49 12.16 6.18 16.30
CA GLN A 49 13.48 6.78 16.55
C GLN A 49 14.48 6.61 15.40
N LYS A 50 14.21 5.70 14.45
CA LYS A 50 15.16 5.38 13.39
C LYS A 50 15.10 6.32 12.19
N HIS A 51 14.01 7.05 12.02
CA HIS A 51 13.76 7.86 10.83
C HIS A 51 13.25 9.23 11.20
N GLU A 52 13.51 10.22 10.35
CA GLU A 52 12.90 11.54 10.46
C GLU A 52 11.38 11.43 10.39
N LYS A 53 10.70 12.36 11.07
CA LYS A 53 9.25 12.52 10.94
C LYS A 53 8.92 12.95 9.52
N LYS A 54 7.93 12.30 8.92
CA LYS A 54 7.42 12.58 7.58
C LYS A 54 5.92 12.81 7.66
N THR A 55 5.36 13.39 6.63
CA THR A 55 3.93 13.72 6.56
C THR A 55 3.18 12.97 5.45
N TRP A 56 3.85 12.07 4.74
CA TRP A 56 3.24 11.33 3.62
C TRP A 56 2.03 10.47 4.03
N ASP A 57 1.91 10.15 5.30
CA ASP A 57 0.82 9.32 5.85
C ASP A 57 -0.21 10.14 6.64
N ASP A 58 -0.28 11.45 6.42
CA ASP A 58 -1.23 12.31 7.13
C ASP A 58 -2.66 12.19 6.60
N VAL A 59 -2.82 11.74 5.36
CA VAL A 59 -4.14 11.55 4.72
C VAL A 59 -4.22 10.17 4.09
N VAL A 60 -5.44 9.65 4.03
CA VAL A 60 -5.71 8.37 3.36
C VAL A 60 -5.45 8.52 1.87
N ALA A 61 -4.71 7.58 1.28
CA ALA A 61 -4.42 7.59 -0.14
C ALA A 61 -5.70 7.40 -0.96
N ASP A 62 -5.78 8.09 -2.09
CA ASP A 62 -6.81 7.85 -3.09
C ASP A 62 -6.43 6.64 -3.95
N LEU A 63 -7.24 5.59 -3.92
CA LEU A 63 -7.00 4.36 -4.67
C LEU A 63 -7.77 4.29 -5.99
N SER A 64 -8.50 5.35 -6.36
CA SER A 64 -9.40 5.31 -7.54
C SER A 64 -8.69 5.05 -8.86
N PHE A 65 -7.39 5.36 -8.95
CA PHE A 65 -6.59 5.15 -10.17
C PHE A 65 -6.00 3.74 -10.27
N ILE A 66 -6.15 2.90 -9.25
CA ILE A 66 -5.64 1.53 -9.23
C ILE A 66 -6.73 0.60 -9.75
N PRO A 67 -6.43 -0.33 -10.71
CA PRO A 67 -7.45 -1.16 -11.35
C PRO A 67 -7.90 -2.33 -10.46
N LEU A 68 -8.35 -2.05 -9.25
CA LEU A 68 -8.72 -3.08 -8.27
C LEU A 68 -9.91 -3.94 -8.71
N ALA A 69 -10.82 -3.38 -9.53
CA ALA A 69 -11.99 -4.11 -10.03
C ALA A 69 -11.70 -4.97 -11.26
N ASP A 70 -10.56 -4.77 -11.90
CA ASP A 70 -10.23 -5.40 -13.20
C ASP A 70 -9.42 -6.68 -13.05
N CYS A 71 -8.86 -6.94 -11.89
CA CYS A 71 -8.01 -8.10 -11.63
C CYS A 71 -8.01 -8.47 -10.15
N PRO A 72 -7.56 -9.68 -9.79
CA PRO A 72 -7.35 -10.04 -8.39
C PRO A 72 -6.43 -9.03 -7.70
N SER A 73 -6.83 -8.57 -6.53
CA SER A 73 -6.15 -7.48 -5.84
C SER A 73 -6.05 -7.74 -4.35
N ILE A 74 -4.89 -7.39 -3.76
CA ILE A 74 -4.65 -7.42 -2.32
C ILE A 74 -4.22 -6.02 -1.90
N VAL A 75 -4.93 -5.44 -0.93
CA VAL A 75 -4.65 -4.09 -0.41
C VAL A 75 -4.41 -4.18 1.09
N TRP A 76 -3.17 -4.00 1.51
CA TRP A 76 -2.83 -3.90 2.92
C TRP A 76 -3.45 -2.65 3.53
N GLY A 77 -3.89 -2.75 4.77
CA GLY A 77 -4.63 -1.64 5.40
C GLY A 77 -6.03 -1.46 4.82
N GLY A 78 -6.62 -2.51 4.27
CA GLY A 78 -7.93 -2.43 3.62
C GLY A 78 -9.05 -1.89 4.51
N ASN A 79 -8.88 -1.96 5.82
CA ASN A 79 -9.82 -1.38 6.79
C ASN A 79 -9.83 0.16 6.79
N TYR A 80 -8.82 0.82 6.19
CA TYR A 80 -8.74 2.29 6.14
C TYR A 80 -9.36 2.91 4.89
N PHE A 81 -9.68 2.11 3.85
CA PHE A 81 -9.96 2.63 2.51
C PHE A 81 -11.38 2.34 2.09
N GLY A 82 -12.38 2.51 2.45
CA GLY A 82 -13.74 2.34 1.94
C GLY A 82 -13.91 1.37 0.76
N LEU A 83 -13.19 0.25 0.78
CA LEU A 83 -13.22 -0.73 -0.29
C LEU A 83 -14.53 -1.55 -0.28
N PRO A 84 -14.90 -2.18 -1.42
CA PRO A 84 -16.09 -3.02 -1.46
C PRO A 84 -16.04 -4.16 -0.45
N ALA A 85 -17.19 -4.70 -0.11
CA ALA A 85 -17.27 -5.87 0.76
C ALA A 85 -16.48 -7.03 0.15
N SER A 86 -15.81 -7.78 1.01
CA SER A 86 -15.01 -8.94 0.62
C SER A 86 -15.44 -10.15 1.45
N GLN A 87 -15.31 -11.34 0.85
CA GLN A 87 -15.60 -12.59 1.56
C GLN A 87 -14.52 -12.96 2.58
N GLY A 88 -13.36 -12.32 2.52
CA GLY A 88 -12.28 -12.60 3.46
C GLY A 88 -11.16 -11.58 3.41
N PHE A 89 -10.39 -11.59 4.46
CA PHE A 89 -9.19 -10.76 4.62
C PHE A 89 -8.02 -11.66 4.98
N TYR A 90 -6.83 -11.27 4.56
CA TYR A 90 -5.61 -11.80 5.14
C TYR A 90 -5.30 -11.02 6.40
N ILE A 91 -4.95 -11.72 7.47
CA ILE A 91 -4.65 -11.09 8.76
C ILE A 91 -3.22 -11.45 9.13
N TRP A 92 -2.40 -10.43 9.36
CA TRP A 92 -1.07 -10.60 9.89
C TRP A 92 -1.07 -10.25 11.38
N ASP A 93 -0.96 -11.27 12.22
CA ASP A 93 -0.78 -11.10 13.65
C ASP A 93 0.72 -10.89 13.93
N LYS A 94 1.08 -9.69 14.36
CA LYS A 94 2.47 -9.33 14.62
C LYS A 94 3.02 -9.94 15.90
N VAL A 95 2.16 -10.55 16.72
CA VAL A 95 2.53 -11.16 18.01
C VAL A 95 3.29 -10.18 18.91
N GLN A 96 2.76 -8.98 19.07
CA GLN A 96 3.35 -7.91 19.88
C GLN A 96 2.55 -7.69 21.16
N PRO A 97 3.19 -7.21 22.25
CA PRO A 97 2.47 -6.89 23.48
C PRO A 97 1.52 -5.70 23.29
N GLU A 98 0.55 -5.57 24.19
CA GLU A 98 -0.42 -4.47 24.15
C GLU A 98 0.23 -3.08 24.21
N SER A 99 1.41 -2.98 24.81
CA SER A 99 2.19 -1.75 24.88
C SER A 99 2.84 -1.35 23.55
N PHE A 100 2.75 -2.18 22.52
CA PHE A 100 3.31 -1.89 21.20
C PHE A 100 2.61 -0.67 20.60
N SER A 101 3.40 0.28 20.07
CA SER A 101 2.90 1.59 19.62
C SER A 101 2.16 1.58 18.29
N SER A 102 2.18 0.48 17.56
CA SER A 102 1.47 0.29 16.29
C SER A 102 0.38 -0.77 16.45
N ALA A 103 -0.42 -0.96 15.41
CA ALA A 103 -1.44 -2.00 15.42
C ALA A 103 -0.83 -3.39 15.68
N GLN A 104 -1.50 -4.19 16.49
CA GLN A 104 -1.06 -5.56 16.80
C GLN A 104 -1.31 -6.53 15.64
N VAL A 105 -2.30 -6.23 14.81
CA VAL A 105 -2.58 -6.97 13.59
C VAL A 105 -2.73 -6.02 12.42
N GLU A 106 -2.49 -6.50 11.22
CA GLU A 106 -2.81 -5.77 9.99
C GLU A 106 -3.70 -6.63 9.11
N TYR A 107 -4.59 -5.95 8.38
CA TYR A 107 -5.53 -6.59 7.48
C TYR A 107 -5.15 -6.31 6.04
N ALA A 108 -5.22 -7.35 5.20
CA ALA A 108 -5.15 -7.18 3.75
C ALA A 108 -6.52 -7.51 3.16
N TRP A 109 -7.11 -6.52 2.51
CA TRP A 109 -8.34 -6.71 1.75
C TRP A 109 -8.02 -7.53 0.50
N SER A 110 -8.89 -8.45 0.16
CA SER A 110 -8.77 -9.27 -1.05
C SER A 110 -10.05 -9.16 -1.86
N SER A 111 -9.90 -8.89 -3.13
CA SER A 111 -11.02 -8.87 -4.06
C SER A 111 -11.57 -10.28 -4.33
#